data_78019ef93142933269a6ca5224da92a4
#
_entry.id   78019ef93142933269a6ca5224da92a4
#
_cell.length_a   1.000
_cell.length_b   1.000
_cell.length_c   1.000
_cell.angle_alpha   90.00
_cell.angle_beta   90.00
_cell.angle_gamma   90.00
#
_symmetry.space_group_name_H-M   'P 1'
#
loop_
_entity.id
_entity.type
_entity.pdbx_description
1 polymer ?
#
loop_
_entity_poly.entity_id
_entity_poly.type
_entity_poly.pdbx_seq_one_letter_code
_entity_poly.pdbx_strand_id
1 'polypeptide(L)'
;NPKVDVLGFSDGVKFVFLDIGLAMIVFTCILGQLTTQVNASHMMIDYVNNYFALFTLYTCMCVEFSGIMHSSYLIQNILSAASGKPIISNEPPREGFTFAFFWGRVLMSLAILGFCLAVTLVALLNGDTSVSVKYPGIPRGLAVVLPFVFMAIVGMLEGMQIAFFAVAKLPANERGTSFFGRKTCELLFKGNGQNLPGFMIGRQLTVVCSFFLVGSFTSLTIEPGTGKNIFGVSDGAQSFLNWGFQGAVITTILASISWQLAASAYPIAFLNNPFTYILLVIALFLEFTGLCSGAWV
;
A
#
# COMPACT_ATOMS: atom_id res chain seq x y z
N ASN A 1 -23.06 -21.42 -11.99
CA ASN A 1 -22.16 -22.51 -11.58
C ASN A 1 -22.90 -23.41 -10.62
N PRO A 2 -22.89 -24.73 -10.82
CA PRO A 2 -23.45 -25.66 -9.85
C PRO A 2 -22.69 -25.39 -8.54
N LYS A 3 -23.43 -25.30 -7.43
CA LYS A 3 -22.88 -25.12 -6.09
C LYS A 3 -21.92 -26.28 -5.81
N VAL A 4 -20.64 -26.08 -6.04
CA VAL A 4 -19.61 -27.04 -5.67
C VAL A 4 -19.63 -27.11 -4.15
N ASP A 5 -19.92 -28.28 -3.62
CA ASP A 5 -19.86 -28.49 -2.18
C ASP A 5 -18.39 -28.48 -1.76
N VAL A 6 -17.95 -27.38 -1.17
CA VAL A 6 -16.58 -27.23 -0.67
C VAL A 6 -16.58 -27.66 0.78
N LEU A 7 -16.15 -28.89 1.06
CA LEU A 7 -15.91 -29.44 2.39
C LEU A 7 -17.13 -29.33 3.36
N GLY A 8 -18.37 -29.26 2.84
CA GLY A 8 -19.58 -29.17 3.66
C GLY A 8 -19.74 -27.86 4.43
N PHE A 9 -18.99 -26.81 4.10
CA PHE A 9 -19.10 -25.50 4.76
C PHE A 9 -20.45 -24.84 4.51
N SER A 10 -20.97 -24.12 5.53
CA SER A 10 -22.18 -23.31 5.39
C SER A 10 -21.99 -22.20 4.35
N ASP A 11 -23.10 -21.77 3.72
CA ASP A 11 -23.05 -20.73 2.68
C ASP A 11 -22.46 -19.41 3.22
N GLY A 12 -22.66 -19.08 4.48
CA GLY A 12 -22.05 -17.91 5.13
C GLY A 12 -20.52 -18.01 5.21
N VAL A 13 -19.99 -19.17 5.57
CA VAL A 13 -18.54 -19.43 5.60
C VAL A 13 -17.97 -19.39 4.20
N LYS A 14 -18.61 -20.01 3.21
CA LYS A 14 -18.18 -19.94 1.80
C LYS A 14 -18.14 -18.50 1.30
N PHE A 15 -19.16 -17.72 1.60
CA PHE A 15 -19.22 -16.32 1.21
C PHE A 15 -18.05 -15.50 1.79
N VAL A 16 -17.80 -15.61 3.09
CA VAL A 16 -16.75 -14.83 3.77
C VAL A 16 -15.35 -15.28 3.34
N PHE A 17 -15.07 -16.58 3.37
CA PHE A 17 -13.72 -17.10 3.12
C PHE A 17 -13.35 -17.18 1.64
N LEU A 18 -14.30 -17.51 0.77
CA LEU A 18 -14.04 -17.74 -0.66
C LEU A 18 -14.51 -16.56 -1.51
N ASP A 19 -15.76 -16.10 -1.38
CA ASP A 19 -16.30 -15.07 -2.26
C ASP A 19 -15.76 -13.67 -1.93
N ILE A 20 -15.65 -13.32 -0.63
CA ILE A 20 -14.97 -12.07 -0.20
C ILE A 20 -13.45 -12.22 -0.31
N GLY A 21 -12.93 -13.45 -0.26
CA GLY A 21 -11.51 -13.73 -0.41
C GLY A 21 -10.71 -13.67 0.89
N LEU A 22 -11.36 -13.77 2.06
CA LEU A 22 -10.68 -13.70 3.36
C LEU A 22 -9.60 -14.78 3.52
N ALA A 23 -9.82 -16.00 2.99
CA ALA A 23 -8.83 -17.06 3.01
C ALA A 23 -7.54 -16.66 2.27
N MET A 24 -7.66 -16.05 1.09
CA MET A 24 -6.52 -15.56 0.32
C MET A 24 -5.82 -14.42 1.04
N ILE A 25 -6.57 -13.50 1.64
CA ILE A 25 -6.04 -12.36 2.40
C ILE A 25 -5.22 -12.86 3.58
N VAL A 26 -5.76 -13.77 4.40
CA VAL A 26 -5.07 -14.33 5.58
C VAL A 26 -3.85 -15.14 5.15
N PHE A 27 -3.96 -15.98 4.13
CA PHE A 27 -2.85 -16.75 3.58
C PHE A 27 -1.71 -15.84 3.09
N THR A 28 -2.02 -14.82 2.29
CA THR A 28 -1.03 -13.85 1.80
C THR A 28 -0.41 -13.04 2.94
N CYS A 29 -1.22 -12.65 3.93
CA CYS A 29 -0.76 -11.91 5.08
C CYS A 29 0.23 -12.74 5.91
N ILE A 30 -0.13 -13.98 6.27
CA ILE A 30 0.70 -14.82 7.13
C ILE A 30 1.95 -15.30 6.39
N LEU A 31 1.78 -16.04 5.29
CA LEU A 31 2.90 -16.69 4.60
C LEU A 31 3.68 -15.74 3.70
N GLY A 32 3.00 -14.84 3.00
CA GLY A 32 3.65 -13.95 2.03
C GLY A 32 4.39 -12.78 2.66
N GLN A 33 3.94 -12.30 3.82
CA GLN A 33 4.46 -11.06 4.39
C GLN A 33 4.92 -11.19 5.84
N LEU A 34 4.04 -11.60 6.78
CA LEU A 34 4.39 -11.59 8.20
C LEU A 34 5.49 -12.56 8.55
N THR A 35 5.47 -13.79 8.05
CA THR A 35 6.50 -14.79 8.32
C THR A 35 7.89 -14.28 7.92
N THR A 36 8.00 -13.63 6.75
CA THR A 36 9.28 -13.06 6.29
C THR A 36 9.71 -11.86 7.13
N GLN A 37 8.77 -10.99 7.54
CA GLN A 37 9.06 -9.83 8.38
C GLN A 37 9.51 -10.26 9.80
N VAL A 38 8.84 -11.24 10.39
CA VAL A 38 9.21 -11.79 11.71
C VAL A 38 10.58 -12.44 11.65
N ASN A 39 10.84 -13.30 10.67
CA ASN A 39 12.15 -13.93 10.49
C ASN A 39 13.26 -12.90 10.27
N ALA A 40 13.03 -11.88 9.45
CA ALA A 40 14.00 -10.81 9.22
C ALA A 40 14.28 -10.00 10.50
N SER A 41 13.32 -9.84 11.40
CA SER A 41 13.52 -9.15 12.68
C SER A 41 14.36 -9.95 13.66
N HIS A 42 14.25 -11.27 13.65
CA HIS A 42 15.01 -12.17 14.55
C HIS A 42 16.39 -12.52 14.00
N MET A 43 16.55 -12.69 12.69
CA MET A 43 17.76 -13.14 12.01
C MET A 43 18.23 -12.12 10.96
N MET A 44 18.33 -10.85 11.34
CA MET A 44 18.57 -9.73 10.41
C MET A 44 19.85 -9.93 9.58
N ILE A 45 20.95 -10.34 10.22
CA ILE A 45 22.25 -10.50 9.55
C ILE A 45 22.22 -11.65 8.55
N ASP A 46 21.65 -12.78 8.94
CA ASP A 46 21.56 -13.96 8.07
C ASP A 46 20.57 -13.69 6.90
N TYR A 47 19.49 -12.93 7.18
CA TYR A 47 18.53 -12.55 6.17
C TYR A 47 19.15 -11.65 5.08
N VAL A 48 20.03 -10.74 5.44
CA VAL A 48 20.73 -9.86 4.49
C VAL A 48 21.86 -10.57 3.75
N ASN A 49 22.52 -11.53 4.40
CA ASN A 49 23.70 -12.24 3.84
C ASN A 49 23.37 -13.38 2.87
N ASN A 50 22.10 -13.56 2.50
CA ASN A 50 21.75 -14.59 1.53
C ASN A 50 21.70 -14.06 0.07
N TYR A 51 21.93 -14.96 -0.89
CA TYR A 51 21.92 -14.62 -2.32
C TYR A 51 20.57 -14.11 -2.81
N PHE A 52 19.45 -14.55 -2.20
CA PHE A 52 18.12 -14.08 -2.56
C PHE A 52 17.92 -12.60 -2.18
N ALA A 53 18.43 -12.17 -1.02
CA ALA A 53 18.40 -10.76 -0.62
C ALA A 53 19.20 -9.89 -1.61
N LEU A 54 20.37 -10.36 -2.04
CA LEU A 54 21.19 -9.68 -3.03
C LEU A 54 20.47 -9.58 -4.40
N PHE A 55 19.88 -10.68 -4.87
CA PHE A 55 19.08 -10.70 -6.10
C PHE A 55 17.91 -9.72 -6.03
N THR A 56 17.18 -9.74 -4.90
CA THR A 56 16.06 -8.82 -4.67
C THR A 56 16.50 -7.36 -4.69
N LEU A 57 17.64 -7.04 -4.03
CA LEU A 57 18.21 -5.70 -4.02
C LEU A 57 18.50 -5.21 -5.45
N TYR A 58 19.21 -6.00 -6.26
CA TYR A 58 19.50 -5.62 -7.65
C TYR A 58 18.24 -5.46 -8.48
N THR A 59 17.25 -6.33 -8.30
CA THR A 59 15.96 -6.21 -8.98
C THR A 59 15.25 -4.91 -8.60
N CYS A 60 15.22 -4.56 -7.31
CA CYS A 60 14.64 -3.28 -6.86
C CYS A 60 15.40 -2.07 -7.42
N MET A 61 16.74 -2.12 -7.48
CA MET A 61 17.54 -1.06 -8.10
C MET A 61 17.25 -0.92 -9.59
N CYS A 62 17.06 -2.01 -10.33
CA CYS A 62 16.66 -1.96 -11.74
C CYS A 62 15.28 -1.32 -11.92
N VAL A 63 14.30 -1.67 -11.05
CA VAL A 63 12.96 -1.05 -11.08
C VAL A 63 13.05 0.44 -10.75
N GLU A 64 13.84 0.82 -9.75
CA GLU A 64 14.07 2.24 -9.41
C GLU A 64 14.71 2.97 -10.58
N PHE A 65 15.76 2.40 -11.18
CA PHE A 65 16.45 3.00 -12.32
C PHE A 65 15.53 3.19 -13.54
N SER A 66 14.53 2.31 -13.74
CA SER A 66 13.54 2.47 -14.82
C SER A 66 12.75 3.77 -14.74
N GLY A 67 12.65 4.36 -13.56
CA GLY A 67 11.95 5.61 -13.32
C GLY A 67 10.42 5.50 -13.25
N ILE A 68 9.83 4.32 -13.39
CA ILE A 68 8.35 4.13 -13.40
C ILE A 68 7.70 4.71 -12.14
N MET A 69 8.37 4.67 -10.99
CA MET A 69 7.85 5.13 -9.70
C MET A 69 8.27 6.56 -9.32
N HIS A 70 9.00 7.27 -10.18
CA HIS A 70 9.61 8.57 -9.84
C HIS A 70 8.60 9.70 -9.60
N SER A 71 7.37 9.60 -10.09
CA SER A 71 6.30 10.56 -9.78
C SER A 71 5.97 10.65 -8.28
N SER A 72 6.31 9.63 -7.49
CA SER A 72 6.13 9.67 -6.03
C SER A 72 6.98 10.76 -5.35
N TYR A 73 8.13 11.13 -5.93
CA TYR A 73 8.96 12.24 -5.43
C TYR A 73 8.28 13.62 -5.57
N LEU A 74 7.36 13.78 -6.54
CA LEU A 74 6.59 15.02 -6.67
C LEU A 74 5.76 15.30 -5.44
N ILE A 75 5.16 14.28 -4.83
CA ILE A 75 4.33 14.43 -3.63
C ILE A 75 5.19 14.93 -2.46
N GLN A 76 6.40 14.39 -2.31
CA GLN A 76 7.35 14.87 -1.31
C GLN A 76 7.71 16.35 -1.54
N ASN A 77 7.98 16.74 -2.78
CA ASN A 77 8.28 18.12 -3.14
C ASN A 77 7.09 19.06 -2.90
N ILE A 78 5.86 18.63 -3.22
CA ILE A 78 4.64 19.40 -2.96
C ILE A 78 4.45 19.59 -1.46
N LEU A 79 4.65 18.54 -0.65
CA LEU A 79 4.56 18.62 0.81
C LEU A 79 5.62 19.53 1.41
N SER A 80 6.86 19.50 0.89
CA SER A 80 7.93 20.42 1.28
C SER A 80 7.54 21.87 0.99
N ALA A 81 7.07 22.14 -0.21
CA ALA A 81 6.62 23.47 -0.61
C ALA A 81 5.44 23.96 0.25
N ALA A 82 4.47 23.09 0.53
CA ALA A 82 3.29 23.42 1.33
C ALA A 82 3.63 23.63 2.83
N SER A 83 4.58 22.87 3.36
CA SER A 83 4.99 22.98 4.78
C SER A 83 6.03 24.08 5.03
N GLY A 84 6.64 24.63 3.98
CA GLY A 84 7.74 25.59 4.08
C GLY A 84 9.02 25.00 4.70
N LYS A 85 9.10 23.67 4.82
CA LYS A 85 10.27 22.99 5.42
C LYS A 85 11.04 22.28 4.31
N PRO A 86 12.36 22.56 4.16
CA PRO A 86 13.18 21.89 3.18
C PRO A 86 13.30 20.39 3.50
N ILE A 87 13.36 19.55 2.46
CA ILE A 87 13.66 18.15 2.60
C ILE A 87 15.16 18.03 2.89
N ILE A 88 15.50 17.43 4.03
CA ILE A 88 16.88 17.13 4.37
C ILE A 88 17.29 15.87 3.62
N SER A 89 18.15 16.01 2.62
CA SER A 89 18.75 14.91 1.88
C SER A 89 20.26 14.93 2.05
N ASN A 90 20.86 13.75 2.23
CA ASN A 90 22.32 13.59 2.20
C ASN A 90 22.88 13.47 0.78
N GLU A 91 22.01 13.48 -0.24
CA GLU A 91 22.42 13.44 -1.64
C GLU A 91 22.94 14.82 -2.09
N PRO A 92 24.00 14.85 -2.90
CA PRO A 92 24.47 16.10 -3.48
C PRO A 92 23.39 16.69 -4.42
N PRO A 93 23.33 18.04 -4.55
CA PRO A 93 22.41 18.68 -5.48
C PRO A 93 22.58 18.13 -6.89
N ARG A 94 21.48 17.79 -7.55
CA ARG A 94 21.51 17.31 -8.94
C ARG A 94 21.71 18.49 -9.88
N GLU A 95 22.74 18.43 -10.73
CA GLU A 95 23.09 19.50 -11.68
C GLU A 95 23.19 18.95 -13.12
N GLY A 96 22.99 19.84 -14.10
CA GLY A 96 23.18 19.53 -15.51
C GLY A 96 22.41 18.32 -16.02
N PHE A 97 23.11 17.36 -16.60
CA PHE A 97 22.50 16.15 -17.18
C PHE A 97 21.76 15.30 -16.14
N THR A 98 22.29 15.16 -14.93
CA THR A 98 21.64 14.36 -13.87
C THR A 98 20.30 14.94 -13.44
N PHE A 99 20.18 16.27 -13.42
CA PHE A 99 18.92 16.97 -13.18
C PHE A 99 17.91 16.73 -14.31
N ALA A 100 18.32 16.89 -15.57
CA ALA A 100 17.44 16.66 -16.73
C ALA A 100 16.99 15.20 -16.79
N PHE A 101 17.88 14.24 -16.54
CA PHE A 101 17.56 12.81 -16.52
C PHE A 101 16.57 12.46 -15.40
N PHE A 102 16.75 13.01 -14.20
CA PHE A 102 15.81 12.80 -13.10
C PHE A 102 14.41 13.31 -13.44
N TRP A 103 14.29 14.56 -13.93
CA TRP A 103 13.00 15.12 -14.29
C TRP A 103 12.36 14.44 -15.49
N GLY A 104 13.15 13.96 -16.44
CA GLY A 104 12.66 13.12 -17.55
C GLY A 104 11.96 11.85 -17.03
N ARG A 105 12.56 11.16 -16.06
CA ARG A 105 11.95 9.98 -15.43
C ARG A 105 10.70 10.35 -14.62
N VAL A 106 10.69 11.47 -13.91
CA VAL A 106 9.52 11.96 -13.20
C VAL A 106 8.35 12.22 -14.15
N LEU A 107 8.60 12.91 -15.27
CA LEU A 107 7.55 13.20 -16.26
C LEU A 107 7.03 11.92 -16.93
N MET A 108 7.92 10.99 -17.27
CA MET A 108 7.54 9.69 -17.82
C MET A 108 6.64 8.92 -16.82
N SER A 109 7.06 8.84 -15.56
CA SER A 109 6.28 8.21 -14.50
C SER A 109 4.92 8.87 -14.30
N LEU A 110 4.87 10.20 -14.36
CA LEU A 110 3.62 10.94 -14.26
C LEU A 110 2.67 10.66 -15.43
N ALA A 111 3.21 10.55 -16.65
CA ALA A 111 2.42 10.18 -17.81
C ALA A 111 1.84 8.76 -17.70
N ILE A 112 2.66 7.80 -17.25
CA ILE A 112 2.22 6.41 -17.01
C ILE A 112 1.14 6.38 -15.92
N LEU A 113 1.35 7.06 -14.80
CA LEU A 113 0.36 7.16 -13.71
C LEU A 113 -0.94 7.80 -14.20
N GLY A 114 -0.85 8.90 -14.96
CA GLY A 114 -2.01 9.58 -15.55
C GLY A 114 -2.81 8.67 -16.48
N PHE A 115 -2.12 7.90 -17.34
CA PHE A 115 -2.76 6.90 -18.18
C PHE A 115 -3.45 5.80 -17.36
N CYS A 116 -2.76 5.24 -16.37
CA CYS A 116 -3.33 4.22 -15.49
C CYS A 116 -4.56 4.72 -14.73
N LEU A 117 -4.51 5.95 -14.22
CA LEU A 117 -5.67 6.59 -13.57
C LEU A 117 -6.82 6.79 -14.55
N ALA A 118 -6.55 7.30 -15.76
CA ALA A 118 -7.59 7.52 -16.79
C ALA A 118 -8.29 6.20 -17.15
N VAL A 119 -7.52 5.13 -17.41
CA VAL A 119 -8.05 3.79 -17.68
C VAL A 119 -8.95 3.31 -16.53
N THR A 120 -8.47 3.41 -15.31
CA THR A 120 -9.21 2.93 -14.12
C THR A 120 -10.48 3.75 -13.89
N LEU A 121 -10.41 5.07 -13.99
CA LEU A 121 -11.57 5.95 -13.78
C LEU A 121 -12.64 5.73 -14.83
N VAL A 122 -12.26 5.62 -16.11
CA VAL A 122 -13.21 5.34 -17.20
C VAL A 122 -13.88 3.98 -17.00
N ALA A 123 -13.11 2.94 -16.66
CA ALA A 123 -13.65 1.61 -16.38
C ALA A 123 -14.62 1.60 -15.18
N LEU A 124 -14.31 2.33 -14.10
CA LEU A 124 -15.20 2.47 -12.94
C LEU A 124 -16.50 3.18 -13.28
N LEU A 125 -16.43 4.26 -14.07
CA LEU A 125 -17.60 5.01 -14.50
C LEU A 125 -18.47 4.22 -15.48
N ASN A 126 -17.89 3.42 -16.35
CA ASN A 126 -18.62 2.55 -17.27
C ASN A 126 -19.18 1.29 -16.59
N GLY A 127 -18.61 0.88 -15.45
CA GLY A 127 -18.98 -0.35 -14.77
C GLY A 127 -18.23 -1.59 -15.27
N ASP A 128 -17.09 -1.41 -15.93
CA ASP A 128 -16.28 -2.46 -16.56
C ASP A 128 -15.18 -3.01 -15.61
N THR A 129 -15.38 -2.88 -14.30
CA THR A 129 -14.45 -3.40 -13.29
C THR A 129 -15.01 -4.61 -12.55
N SER A 130 -14.13 -5.43 -11.98
CA SER A 130 -14.53 -6.64 -11.25
C SER A 130 -15.55 -6.37 -10.14
N VAL A 131 -15.39 -5.26 -9.40
CA VAL A 131 -16.35 -4.86 -8.36
C VAL A 131 -17.70 -4.50 -8.95
N SER A 132 -17.73 -3.73 -10.03
CA SER A 132 -18.97 -3.28 -10.65
C SER A 132 -19.79 -4.44 -11.23
N VAL A 133 -19.12 -5.45 -11.77
CA VAL A 133 -19.76 -6.67 -12.29
C VAL A 133 -20.26 -7.56 -11.14
N LYS A 134 -19.45 -7.74 -10.09
CA LYS A 134 -19.80 -8.61 -8.96
C LYS A 134 -20.84 -7.99 -8.03
N TYR A 135 -20.83 -6.66 -7.88
CA TYR A 135 -21.72 -5.91 -6.98
C TYR A 135 -22.43 -4.75 -7.71
N PRO A 136 -23.37 -5.05 -8.59
CA PRO A 136 -24.04 -4.04 -9.43
C PRO A 136 -24.86 -3.01 -8.63
N GLY A 137 -25.11 -3.26 -7.35
CA GLY A 137 -25.81 -2.33 -6.44
C GLY A 137 -24.94 -1.17 -5.94
N ILE A 138 -23.62 -1.16 -6.18
CA ILE A 138 -22.75 -0.07 -5.76
C ILE A 138 -22.92 1.12 -6.74
N PRO A 139 -23.30 2.32 -6.25
CA PRO A 139 -23.37 3.50 -7.10
C PRO A 139 -22.00 3.82 -7.73
N ARG A 140 -21.97 4.20 -9.01
CA ARG A 140 -20.71 4.48 -9.74
C ARG A 140 -19.84 5.54 -9.05
N GLY A 141 -20.46 6.59 -8.51
CA GLY A 141 -19.73 7.61 -7.75
C GLY A 141 -19.02 7.05 -6.51
N LEU A 142 -19.69 6.14 -5.79
CA LEU A 142 -19.11 5.46 -4.64
C LEU A 142 -17.99 4.50 -5.07
N ALA A 143 -18.17 3.79 -6.19
CA ALA A 143 -17.14 2.92 -6.76
C ALA A 143 -15.85 3.67 -7.13
N VAL A 144 -15.95 4.94 -7.51
CA VAL A 144 -14.79 5.82 -7.76
C VAL A 144 -14.14 6.28 -6.47
N VAL A 145 -14.90 6.63 -5.43
CA VAL A 145 -14.36 7.17 -4.17
C VAL A 145 -13.70 6.11 -3.31
N LEU A 146 -14.30 4.92 -3.20
CA LEU A 146 -13.84 3.84 -2.31
C LEU A 146 -12.38 3.42 -2.52
N PRO A 147 -11.88 3.19 -3.74
CA PRO A 147 -10.48 2.81 -3.92
C PRO A 147 -9.50 3.88 -3.41
N PHE A 148 -9.82 5.17 -3.54
CA PHE A 148 -8.98 6.24 -2.99
C PHE A 148 -9.02 6.28 -1.46
N VAL A 149 -10.16 5.98 -0.84
CA VAL A 149 -10.26 5.83 0.63
C VAL A 149 -9.40 4.67 1.11
N PHE A 150 -9.49 3.50 0.47
CA PHE A 150 -8.64 2.36 0.83
C PHE A 150 -7.15 2.64 0.58
N MET A 151 -6.80 3.31 -0.52
CA MET A 151 -5.43 3.75 -0.77
C MET A 151 -4.91 4.72 0.30
N ALA A 152 -5.75 5.64 0.79
CA ALA A 152 -5.38 6.53 1.88
C ALA A 152 -5.16 5.78 3.20
N ILE A 153 -5.98 4.76 3.51
CA ILE A 153 -5.79 3.89 4.68
C ILE A 153 -4.46 3.14 4.58
N VAL A 154 -4.18 2.51 3.42
CA VAL A 154 -2.89 1.84 3.18
C VAL A 154 -1.74 2.81 3.35
N GLY A 155 -1.82 3.97 2.72
CA GLY A 155 -0.79 5.00 2.79
C GLY A 155 -0.50 5.45 4.21
N MET A 156 -1.55 5.71 4.99
CA MET A 156 -1.41 6.03 6.41
C MET A 156 -0.69 4.90 7.17
N LEU A 157 -1.09 3.64 7.00
CA LEU A 157 -0.49 2.50 7.69
C LEU A 157 0.96 2.25 7.26
N GLU A 158 1.28 2.40 5.98
CA GLU A 158 2.65 2.30 5.46
C GLU A 158 3.54 3.45 5.97
N GLY A 159 3.01 4.68 5.95
CA GLY A 159 3.70 5.84 6.49
C GLY A 159 3.90 5.76 8.01
N MET A 160 2.89 5.28 8.76
CA MET A 160 2.99 5.06 10.21
C MET A 160 4.14 4.12 10.57
N GLN A 161 4.38 3.06 9.80
CA GLN A 161 5.49 2.16 10.02
C GLN A 161 6.82 2.92 10.02
N ILE A 162 7.07 3.72 8.99
CA ILE A 162 8.30 4.51 8.85
C ILE A 162 8.41 5.54 9.97
N ALA A 163 7.31 6.27 10.23
CA ALA A 163 7.27 7.29 11.27
C ALA A 163 7.53 6.71 12.67
N PHE A 164 6.95 5.57 13.00
CA PHE A 164 7.11 4.91 14.30
C PHE A 164 8.55 4.44 14.54
N PHE A 165 9.20 3.86 13.53
CA PHE A 165 10.61 3.49 13.62
C PHE A 165 11.54 4.72 13.75
N ALA A 166 11.24 5.79 13.03
CA ALA A 166 12.00 7.03 13.14
C ALA A 166 11.87 7.64 14.55
N VAL A 167 10.63 7.71 15.07
CA VAL A 167 10.35 8.30 16.39
C VAL A 167 10.83 7.39 17.55
N ALA A 168 10.87 6.06 17.37
CA ALA A 168 11.40 5.15 18.38
C ALA A 168 12.86 5.46 18.75
N LYS A 169 13.62 6.03 17.80
CA LYS A 169 15.03 6.44 18.01
C LYS A 169 15.17 7.78 18.74
N LEU A 170 14.10 8.57 18.87
CA LEU A 170 14.13 9.87 19.54
C LEU A 170 13.99 9.72 21.07
N PRO A 171 14.53 10.67 21.85
CA PRO A 171 14.27 10.77 23.28
C PRO A 171 12.77 10.94 23.57
N ALA A 172 12.30 10.41 24.69
CA ALA A 172 10.87 10.39 25.04
C ALA A 172 10.21 11.79 25.07
N ASN A 173 10.95 12.84 25.43
CA ASN A 173 10.48 14.22 25.48
C ASN A 173 10.29 14.85 24.09
N GLU A 174 10.84 14.26 23.03
CA GLU A 174 10.78 14.77 21.66
C GLU A 174 9.76 14.01 20.79
N ARG A 175 9.20 12.89 21.30
CA ARG A 175 8.34 11.95 20.53
C ARG A 175 6.96 12.50 20.36
N GLY A 176 6.40 13.43 20.55
CA GLY A 176 5.01 13.84 20.31
C GLY A 176 4.71 15.23 20.86
N THR A 177 4.35 16.12 19.98
CA THR A 177 4.12 17.54 20.32
C THR A 177 2.63 17.85 20.54
N SER A 178 1.72 17.14 19.87
CA SER A 178 0.28 17.32 20.01
C SER A 178 -0.34 16.37 21.03
N PHE A 179 -1.61 16.61 21.39
CA PHE A 179 -2.39 15.70 22.22
C PHE A 179 -2.44 14.29 21.64
N PHE A 180 -2.77 14.16 20.34
CA PHE A 180 -2.84 12.85 19.68
C PHE A 180 -1.45 12.20 19.55
N GLY A 181 -0.41 13.00 19.25
CA GLY A 181 0.97 12.49 19.19
C GLY A 181 1.44 11.88 20.50
N ARG A 182 1.15 12.54 21.63
CA ARG A 182 1.45 12.00 22.96
C ARG A 182 0.67 10.72 23.25
N LYS A 183 -0.64 10.71 22.99
CA LYS A 183 -1.49 9.51 23.17
C LYS A 183 -1.02 8.33 22.31
N THR A 184 -0.62 8.60 21.06
CA THR A 184 -0.05 7.58 20.16
C THR A 184 1.25 7.02 20.73
N CYS A 185 2.17 7.88 21.21
CA CYS A 185 3.41 7.43 21.82
C CYS A 185 3.20 6.69 23.14
N GLU A 186 2.30 7.17 24.01
CA GLU A 186 1.94 6.48 25.26
C GLU A 186 1.43 5.05 24.98
N LEU A 187 0.56 4.90 23.96
CA LEU A 187 0.03 3.59 23.60
C LEU A 187 1.11 2.71 22.93
N LEU A 188 1.86 3.26 21.97
CA LEU A 188 2.85 2.53 21.19
C LEU A 188 4.01 1.99 22.04
N PHE A 189 4.50 2.81 22.97
CA PHE A 189 5.64 2.48 23.84
C PHE A 189 5.23 2.03 25.24
N LYS A 190 3.94 1.67 25.45
CA LYS A 190 3.43 1.17 26.73
C LYS A 190 4.17 -0.09 27.15
N GLY A 191 4.50 -0.19 28.46
CA GLY A 191 5.25 -1.31 28.99
C GLY A 191 6.67 -1.38 28.42
N ASN A 192 7.09 -2.56 28.00
CA ASN A 192 8.43 -2.80 27.41
C ASN A 192 8.47 -2.54 25.88
N GLY A 193 7.55 -1.72 25.34
CA GLY A 193 7.50 -1.43 23.91
C GLY A 193 6.89 -2.55 23.05
N GLN A 194 6.16 -3.48 23.64
CA GLN A 194 5.56 -4.64 22.95
C GLN A 194 4.49 -4.25 21.92
N ASN A 195 3.89 -3.06 22.05
CA ASN A 195 2.86 -2.60 21.12
C ASN A 195 3.41 -2.23 19.74
N LEU A 196 4.72 -1.95 19.61
CA LEU A 196 5.30 -1.67 18.31
C LEU A 196 5.35 -2.94 17.41
N PRO A 197 5.85 -4.09 17.86
CA PRO A 197 5.71 -5.36 17.13
C PRO A 197 4.25 -5.74 16.89
N GLY A 198 3.37 -5.61 17.89
CA GLY A 198 1.92 -5.86 17.76
C GLY A 198 1.27 -5.01 16.66
N PHE A 199 1.60 -3.71 16.60
CA PHE A 199 1.17 -2.83 15.52
C PHE A 199 1.64 -3.34 14.16
N MET A 200 2.91 -3.76 14.03
CA MET A 200 3.47 -4.26 12.77
C MET A 200 2.69 -5.44 12.23
N ILE A 201 2.25 -6.34 13.10
CA ILE A 201 1.46 -7.52 12.72
C ILE A 201 0.01 -7.14 12.40
N GLY A 202 -0.66 -6.43 13.31
CA GLY A 202 -2.09 -6.12 13.15
C GLY A 202 -2.38 -5.20 11.96
N ARG A 203 -1.48 -4.22 11.69
CA ARG A 203 -1.63 -3.36 10.51
C ARG A 203 -1.60 -4.14 9.20
N GLN A 204 -0.79 -5.22 9.15
CA GLN A 204 -0.56 -5.96 7.91
C GLN A 204 -1.84 -6.58 7.36
N LEU A 205 -2.71 -7.06 8.24
CA LEU A 205 -4.02 -7.57 7.82
C LEU A 205 -4.87 -6.48 7.16
N THR A 206 -4.90 -5.28 7.73
CA THR A 206 -5.64 -4.14 7.14
C THR A 206 -5.05 -3.72 5.80
N VAL A 207 -3.73 -3.71 5.69
CA VAL A 207 -3.01 -3.37 4.44
C VAL A 207 -3.36 -4.37 3.35
N VAL A 208 -3.27 -5.68 3.62
CA VAL A 208 -3.57 -6.73 2.62
C VAL A 208 -5.03 -6.71 2.23
N CYS A 209 -5.96 -6.55 3.19
CA CYS A 209 -7.39 -6.39 2.91
C CYS A 209 -7.64 -5.19 1.98
N SER A 210 -7.04 -4.05 2.29
CA SER A 210 -7.23 -2.84 1.50
C SER A 210 -6.65 -2.97 0.09
N PHE A 211 -5.47 -3.58 -0.06
CA PHE A 211 -4.90 -3.86 -1.38
C PHE A 211 -5.77 -4.82 -2.20
N PHE A 212 -6.31 -5.85 -1.57
CA PHE A 212 -7.22 -6.78 -2.24
C PHE A 212 -8.48 -6.06 -2.75
N LEU A 213 -9.06 -5.17 -1.92
CA LEU A 213 -10.21 -4.37 -2.32
C LEU A 213 -9.83 -3.41 -3.46
N VAL A 214 -8.75 -2.65 -3.34
CA VAL A 214 -8.30 -1.75 -4.41
C VAL A 214 -8.04 -2.53 -5.70
N GLY A 215 -7.40 -3.71 -5.63
CA GLY A 215 -7.21 -4.60 -6.76
C GLY A 215 -8.53 -4.96 -7.46
N SER A 216 -9.58 -5.25 -6.68
CA SER A 216 -10.91 -5.55 -7.23
C SER A 216 -11.56 -4.33 -7.91
N PHE A 217 -11.31 -3.11 -7.43
CA PHE A 217 -11.78 -1.87 -8.07
C PHE A 217 -11.00 -1.50 -9.33
N THR A 218 -9.74 -1.89 -9.42
CA THR A 218 -8.86 -1.52 -10.54
C THR A 218 -8.74 -2.60 -11.62
N SER A 219 -9.15 -3.84 -11.35
CA SER A 219 -9.14 -4.93 -12.34
C SER A 219 -10.25 -4.76 -13.35
N LEU A 220 -9.88 -4.78 -14.64
CA LEU A 220 -10.83 -4.67 -15.75
C LEU A 220 -11.43 -6.04 -16.10
N THR A 221 -12.68 -6.02 -16.58
CA THR A 221 -13.44 -7.21 -17.01
C THR A 221 -13.85 -7.14 -18.48
N ILE A 222 -13.19 -6.33 -19.27
CA ILE A 222 -13.47 -6.15 -20.70
C ILE A 222 -12.93 -7.36 -21.47
N GLU A 223 -13.79 -8.03 -22.23
CA GLU A 223 -13.38 -9.15 -23.08
C GLU A 223 -12.69 -8.62 -24.34
N PRO A 224 -11.41 -8.99 -24.59
CA PRO A 224 -10.71 -8.61 -25.81
C PRO A 224 -11.40 -9.22 -27.04
N GLY A 225 -11.34 -8.51 -28.18
CA GLY A 225 -11.95 -8.97 -29.43
C GLY A 225 -13.44 -8.65 -29.59
N THR A 226 -14.08 -8.03 -28.59
CA THR A 226 -15.49 -7.58 -28.68
C THR A 226 -15.65 -6.20 -29.31
N GLY A 227 -14.55 -5.52 -29.65
CA GLY A 227 -14.55 -4.14 -30.16
C GLY A 227 -14.86 -3.08 -29.08
N LYS A 228 -14.92 -3.46 -27.82
CA LYS A 228 -15.20 -2.58 -26.67
C LYS A 228 -13.93 -2.23 -25.86
N ASN A 229 -12.75 -2.43 -26.45
CA ASN A 229 -11.48 -2.14 -25.78
C ASN A 229 -11.43 -0.69 -25.30
N ILE A 230 -10.91 -0.51 -24.07
CA ILE A 230 -10.81 0.83 -23.47
C ILE A 230 -9.91 1.73 -24.35
N PHE A 231 -10.34 2.95 -24.63
CA PHE A 231 -9.65 3.88 -25.53
C PHE A 231 -9.30 3.31 -26.93
N GLY A 232 -9.94 2.21 -27.34
CA GLY A 232 -9.66 1.59 -28.65
C GLY A 232 -8.27 0.93 -28.76
N VAL A 233 -7.66 0.54 -27.64
CA VAL A 233 -6.37 -0.18 -27.64
C VAL A 233 -6.50 -1.55 -28.30
N SER A 234 -5.38 -2.13 -28.72
CA SER A 234 -5.35 -3.48 -29.28
C SER A 234 -5.78 -4.54 -28.26
N ASP A 235 -6.27 -5.70 -28.73
CA ASP A 235 -6.69 -6.81 -27.86
C ASP A 235 -5.57 -7.31 -26.93
N GLY A 236 -4.33 -7.32 -27.42
CA GLY A 236 -3.17 -7.65 -26.58
C GLY A 236 -2.94 -6.64 -25.45
N ALA A 237 -3.08 -5.35 -25.74
CA ALA A 237 -2.98 -4.30 -24.74
C ALA A 237 -4.15 -4.37 -23.75
N GLN A 238 -5.38 -4.65 -24.23
CA GLN A 238 -6.54 -4.86 -23.34
C GLN A 238 -6.34 -6.04 -22.41
N SER A 239 -5.83 -7.18 -22.90
CA SER A 239 -5.49 -8.34 -22.07
C SER A 239 -4.46 -7.99 -21.01
N PHE A 240 -3.43 -7.22 -21.36
CA PHE A 240 -2.42 -6.76 -20.41
C PHE A 240 -3.02 -5.85 -19.32
N LEU A 241 -3.90 -4.92 -19.70
CA LEU A 241 -4.61 -4.07 -18.74
C LEU A 241 -5.54 -4.89 -17.83
N ASN A 242 -6.20 -5.93 -18.35
CA ASN A 242 -7.04 -6.82 -17.55
C ASN A 242 -6.25 -7.55 -16.42
N TRP A 243 -4.95 -7.75 -16.58
CA TRP A 243 -4.10 -8.33 -15.53
C TRP A 243 -3.90 -7.39 -14.33
N GLY A 244 -4.35 -6.13 -14.42
CA GLY A 244 -4.33 -5.19 -13.30
C GLY A 244 -3.04 -4.37 -13.18
N PHE A 245 -2.23 -4.29 -14.23
CA PHE A 245 -1.00 -3.47 -14.25
C PHE A 245 -1.26 -2.03 -13.79
N GLN A 246 -2.34 -1.39 -14.28
CA GLN A 246 -2.72 -0.04 -13.87
C GLN A 246 -2.98 0.05 -12.37
N GLY A 247 -3.65 -0.95 -11.78
CA GLY A 247 -3.88 -1.01 -10.35
C GLY A 247 -2.57 -1.09 -9.57
N ALA A 248 -1.62 -1.92 -10.01
CA ALA A 248 -0.30 -2.05 -9.39
C ALA A 248 0.47 -0.72 -9.42
N VAL A 249 0.52 -0.03 -10.56
CA VAL A 249 1.20 1.28 -10.68
C VAL A 249 0.55 2.33 -9.76
N ILE A 250 -0.78 2.46 -9.82
CA ILE A 250 -1.52 3.43 -9.00
C ILE A 250 -1.29 3.17 -7.50
N THR A 251 -1.44 1.93 -7.05
CA THR A 251 -1.30 1.59 -5.63
C THR A 251 0.12 1.76 -5.14
N THR A 252 1.11 1.36 -5.91
CA THR A 252 2.52 1.51 -5.52
C THR A 252 2.89 2.97 -5.38
N ILE A 253 2.51 3.83 -6.34
CA ILE A 253 2.85 5.25 -6.30
C ILE A 253 2.00 5.99 -5.26
N LEU A 254 0.65 5.91 -5.35
CA LEU A 254 -0.24 6.73 -4.54
C LEU A 254 -0.53 6.16 -3.15
N ALA A 255 -0.59 4.83 -3.00
CA ALA A 255 -0.95 4.23 -1.72
C ALA A 255 0.26 3.79 -0.88
N SER A 256 1.45 3.63 -1.46
CA SER A 256 2.62 3.15 -0.71
C SER A 256 3.77 4.15 -0.71
N ILE A 257 4.52 4.26 -1.80
CA ILE A 257 5.79 5.00 -1.84
C ILE A 257 5.63 6.48 -1.45
N SER A 258 4.60 7.16 -1.96
CA SER A 258 4.39 8.59 -1.65
C SER A 258 4.19 8.86 -0.17
N TRP A 259 3.45 8.00 0.51
CA TRP A 259 3.21 8.11 1.94
C TRP A 259 4.43 7.75 2.77
N GLN A 260 5.20 6.74 2.35
CA GLN A 260 6.46 6.37 2.99
C GLN A 260 7.48 7.52 2.89
N LEU A 261 7.60 8.15 1.72
CA LEU A 261 8.45 9.32 1.53
C LEU A 261 8.00 10.50 2.39
N ALA A 262 6.69 10.78 2.46
CA ALA A 262 6.14 11.82 3.30
C ALA A 262 6.40 11.56 4.79
N ALA A 263 6.21 10.32 5.25
CA ALA A 263 6.44 9.93 6.64
C ALA A 263 7.92 9.94 7.02
N SER A 264 8.81 9.61 6.09
CA SER A 264 10.27 9.72 6.27
C SER A 264 10.70 11.16 6.44
N ALA A 265 10.12 12.08 5.66
CA ALA A 265 10.43 13.52 5.74
C ALA A 265 9.82 14.20 7.00
N TYR A 266 8.62 13.78 7.41
CA TYR A 266 7.84 14.45 8.46
C TYR A 266 7.26 13.44 9.49
N PRO A 267 8.09 12.65 10.19
CA PRO A 267 7.60 11.56 11.06
C PRO A 267 6.75 12.10 12.24
N ILE A 268 7.12 13.23 12.83
CA ILE A 268 6.37 13.84 13.94
C ILE A 268 4.99 14.34 13.49
N ALA A 269 4.86 14.85 12.24
CA ALA A 269 3.58 15.26 11.70
C ALA A 269 2.62 14.07 11.55
N PHE A 270 3.13 12.91 11.15
CA PHE A 270 2.36 11.66 11.12
C PHE A 270 1.85 11.27 12.50
N LEU A 271 2.69 11.32 13.53
CA LEU A 271 2.26 11.02 14.90
C LEU A 271 1.18 11.97 15.42
N ASN A 272 1.28 13.23 15.06
CA ASN A 272 0.35 14.28 15.52
C ASN A 272 -1.03 14.20 14.85
N ASN A 273 -1.20 13.36 13.82
CA ASN A 273 -2.46 13.17 13.11
C ASN A 273 -3.42 12.29 13.94
N PRO A 274 -4.67 12.71 14.17
CA PRO A 274 -5.66 11.91 14.91
C PRO A 274 -5.96 10.56 14.29
N PHE A 275 -5.92 10.44 12.95
CA PHE A 275 -6.10 9.17 12.26
C PHE A 275 -5.01 8.15 12.59
N THR A 276 -3.79 8.58 12.88
CA THR A 276 -2.70 7.71 13.34
C THR A 276 -3.08 6.98 14.63
N TYR A 277 -3.66 7.69 15.60
CA TYR A 277 -4.10 7.06 16.84
C TYR A 277 -5.22 6.03 16.60
N ILE A 278 -6.21 6.38 15.78
CA ILE A 278 -7.34 5.48 15.47
C ILE A 278 -6.84 4.21 14.78
N LEU A 279 -5.99 4.35 13.76
CA LEU A 279 -5.43 3.21 13.03
C LEU A 279 -4.50 2.35 13.89
N LEU A 280 -3.76 2.96 14.82
CA LEU A 280 -2.96 2.22 15.80
C LEU A 280 -3.86 1.35 16.69
N VAL A 281 -4.96 1.88 17.21
CA VAL A 281 -5.91 1.13 18.02
C VAL A 281 -6.53 -0.03 17.24
N ILE A 282 -6.93 0.22 16.00
CA ILE A 282 -7.49 -0.82 15.12
C ILE A 282 -6.45 -1.93 14.87
N ALA A 283 -5.21 -1.56 14.56
CA ALA A 283 -4.15 -2.53 14.32
C ALA A 283 -3.85 -3.40 15.54
N LEU A 284 -3.75 -2.79 16.74
CA LEU A 284 -3.55 -3.54 17.98
C LEU A 284 -4.75 -4.43 18.33
N PHE A 285 -5.97 -3.99 18.03
CA PHE A 285 -7.17 -4.83 18.19
C PHE A 285 -7.13 -6.04 17.24
N LEU A 286 -6.76 -5.86 15.98
CA LEU A 286 -6.62 -6.96 15.02
C LEU A 286 -5.52 -7.95 15.43
N GLU A 287 -4.41 -7.46 15.94
CA GLU A 287 -3.36 -8.33 16.50
C GLU A 287 -3.91 -9.14 17.68
N PHE A 288 -4.61 -8.49 18.60
CA PHE A 288 -5.23 -9.14 19.77
C PHE A 288 -6.23 -10.24 19.38
N THR A 289 -6.89 -10.16 18.22
CA THR A 289 -7.80 -11.24 17.76
C THR A 289 -7.09 -12.56 17.49
N GLY A 290 -5.78 -12.56 17.37
CA GLY A 290 -4.98 -13.75 17.09
C GLY A 290 -5.04 -14.23 15.63
N LEU A 291 -5.74 -13.56 14.71
CA LEU A 291 -5.88 -13.97 13.31
C LEU A 291 -4.50 -14.12 12.61
N CYS A 292 -3.53 -13.32 13.03
CA CYS A 292 -2.19 -13.33 12.47
C CYS A 292 -1.15 -14.03 13.36
N SER A 293 -1.57 -14.66 14.48
CA SER A 293 -0.66 -15.29 15.43
C SER A 293 0.12 -16.48 14.84
N GLY A 294 -0.41 -17.10 13.77
CA GLY A 294 0.32 -18.13 13.02
C GLY A 294 1.65 -17.67 12.39
N ALA A 295 1.89 -16.38 12.32
CA ALA A 295 3.18 -15.84 11.83
C ALA A 295 4.30 -15.90 12.89
N TRP A 296 3.98 -16.12 14.16
CA TRP A 296 4.94 -16.25 15.26
C TRP A 296 5.45 -17.68 15.47
N VAL A 297 4.78 -18.65 14.89
CA VAL A 297 5.08 -20.08 15.00
C VAL A 297 5.89 -20.56 13.81
#